data_6f800b6b27c0fa65410c575446f2a6f7
#
_entry.id   6f800b6b27c0fa65410c575446f2a6f7
#
_cell.length_a   1.000
_cell.length_b   1.000
_cell.length_c   1.000
_cell.angle_alpha   90.00
_cell.angle_beta   90.00
_cell.angle_gamma   90.00
#
_symmetry.space_group_name_H-M   'P 1'
#
loop_
_entity.id
_entity.type
_entity.pdbx_description
1 polymer ?
#
loop_
_entity_poly.entity_id
_entity_poly.type
_entity_poly.pdbx_seq_one_letter_code
_entity_poly.pdbx_strand_id
1 'polypeptide(L)'
;RLQIPTLILSHNKTLARQLWQEMSELFPENAVEYFVSYYDYYQPEAYLPGRDMYIDKELQMNERIEQERFSTVASLVSRPDVIAVGTVSVIYGLNPPEVFQQSHVRLSVGQEADPQDIVRELVALQYRRTTGEIVRGDVRLRGEILDIWMPSRDDPIRIKFGWDGIERIQVCEALSWEPLDEIEEAWIHPREFYMTSEDKFGKAIEDIEEELDKRVDYYHSKGMEMEAHRIEQRTKFDLEMLTEVGSCKGVENYSRHFDGRVKDERAYCLLDFFSTCAEQFHGSSEKYLVIMDESHVTLPQVGGMYGGDYS
;
A
#
# COMPACT_ATOMS: atom_id res chain seq x y z
N ARG A 1 -24.13 7.71 15.16
CA ARG A 1 -25.38 8.25 14.56
C ARG A 1 -25.18 8.70 13.12
N LEU A 2 -23.97 9.15 12.74
CA LEU A 2 -23.68 9.62 11.37
C LEU A 2 -23.55 8.45 10.38
N GLN A 3 -22.97 7.33 10.81
CA GLN A 3 -22.73 6.12 10.00
C GLN A 3 -22.04 6.44 8.66
N ILE A 4 -20.99 7.23 8.71
CA ILE A 4 -20.17 7.60 7.56
C ILE A 4 -18.71 7.24 7.84
N PRO A 5 -17.89 7.00 6.81
CA PRO A 5 -16.48 6.77 6.96
C PRO A 5 -15.81 7.89 7.74
N THR A 6 -14.96 7.56 8.69
CA THR A 6 -14.36 8.55 9.59
C THR A 6 -12.83 8.37 9.66
N LEU A 7 -12.10 9.43 9.41
CA LEU A 7 -10.65 9.52 9.59
C LEU A 7 -10.33 10.33 10.85
N ILE A 8 -9.55 9.76 11.74
CA ILE A 8 -9.03 10.43 12.94
C ILE A 8 -7.52 10.65 12.75
N LEU A 9 -7.10 11.90 12.72
CA LEU A 9 -5.69 12.29 12.59
C LEU A 9 -5.09 12.63 13.94
N SER A 10 -3.97 11.99 14.25
CA SER A 10 -3.16 12.28 15.43
C SER A 10 -1.74 12.69 15.03
N HIS A 11 -1.09 13.51 15.84
CA HIS A 11 0.22 14.06 15.55
C HIS A 11 1.39 13.07 15.79
N ASN A 12 1.15 11.93 16.44
CA ASN A 12 2.17 10.89 16.64
C ASN A 12 1.58 9.47 16.70
N LYS A 13 2.45 8.47 16.48
CA LYS A 13 2.06 7.05 16.41
C LYS A 13 1.53 6.50 17.74
N THR A 14 2.09 6.92 18.87
CA THR A 14 1.69 6.42 20.20
C THR A 14 0.26 6.83 20.51
N LEU A 15 -0.08 8.08 20.29
CA LEU A 15 -1.43 8.59 20.50
C LEU A 15 -2.41 8.00 19.47
N ALA A 16 -1.98 7.87 18.22
CA ALA A 16 -2.79 7.20 17.21
C ALA A 16 -3.10 5.75 17.59
N ARG A 17 -2.14 5.01 18.15
CA ARG A 17 -2.35 3.63 18.63
C ARG A 17 -3.34 3.57 19.79
N GLN A 18 -3.24 4.51 20.75
CA GLN A 18 -4.19 4.62 21.85
C GLN A 18 -5.60 4.89 21.35
N LEU A 19 -5.78 5.88 20.48
CA LEU A 19 -7.07 6.20 19.87
C LEU A 19 -7.66 5.01 19.09
N TRP A 20 -6.81 4.30 18.34
CA TRP A 20 -7.22 3.09 17.62
C TRP A 20 -7.75 2.02 18.58
N GLN A 21 -7.07 1.77 19.71
CA GLN A 21 -7.53 0.81 20.73
C GLN A 21 -8.88 1.24 21.32
N GLU A 22 -9.02 2.49 21.72
CA GLU A 22 -10.26 3.03 22.28
C GLU A 22 -11.42 2.93 21.26
N MET A 23 -11.17 3.26 19.99
CA MET A 23 -12.19 3.14 18.94
C MET A 23 -12.55 1.67 18.68
N SER A 24 -11.58 0.74 18.69
CA SER A 24 -11.86 -0.69 18.53
C SER A 24 -12.72 -1.26 19.64
N GLU A 25 -12.53 -0.79 20.88
CA GLU A 25 -13.37 -1.20 22.01
C GLU A 25 -14.79 -0.59 21.95
N LEU A 26 -14.92 0.65 21.47
CA LEU A 26 -16.20 1.36 21.38
C LEU A 26 -17.03 0.93 20.16
N PHE A 27 -16.36 0.46 19.10
CA PHE A 27 -16.98 0.08 17.82
C PHE A 27 -16.53 -1.32 17.35
N PRO A 28 -16.86 -2.39 18.13
CA PRO A 28 -16.32 -3.72 17.88
C PRO A 28 -16.80 -4.38 16.58
N GLU A 29 -17.90 -3.89 15.99
CA GLU A 29 -18.46 -4.41 14.74
C GLU A 29 -18.01 -3.63 13.49
N ASN A 30 -17.41 -2.44 13.71
CA ASN A 30 -16.90 -1.59 12.63
C ASN A 30 -15.50 -2.01 12.19
N ALA A 31 -15.12 -1.65 10.97
CA ALA A 31 -13.73 -1.73 10.56
C ALA A 31 -12.94 -0.58 11.18
N VAL A 32 -12.26 -0.85 12.30
CA VAL A 32 -11.39 0.13 12.96
C VAL A 32 -9.95 -0.13 12.58
N GLU A 33 -9.40 0.76 11.76
CA GLU A 33 -8.15 0.58 11.05
C GLU A 33 -7.06 1.52 11.56
N TYR A 34 -5.79 1.14 11.33
CA TYR A 34 -4.62 1.91 11.76
C TYR A 34 -3.70 2.20 10.59
N PHE A 35 -3.45 3.49 10.32
CA PHE A 35 -2.68 3.91 9.16
C PHE A 35 -1.57 4.91 9.54
N VAL A 36 -0.34 4.40 9.66
CA VAL A 36 0.83 5.20 10.02
C VAL A 36 2.00 4.96 9.06
N SER A 37 3.04 5.77 9.18
CA SER A 37 4.25 5.63 8.36
C SER A 37 5.00 4.33 8.68
N TYR A 38 5.63 3.74 7.67
CA TYR A 38 6.56 2.60 7.82
C TYR A 38 7.77 2.94 8.70
N TYR A 39 8.12 4.22 8.81
CA TYR A 39 9.32 4.69 9.47
C TYR A 39 9.05 4.98 10.95
N ASP A 40 9.86 4.42 11.84
CA ASP A 40 9.79 4.73 13.27
C ASP A 40 10.24 6.16 13.59
N TYR A 41 11.04 6.74 12.70
CA TYR A 41 11.51 8.11 12.81
C TYR A 41 11.58 8.75 11.42
N TYR A 42 10.90 9.87 11.21
CA TYR A 42 11.12 10.70 10.04
C TYR A 42 12.42 11.50 10.26
N GLN A 43 13.55 10.88 9.97
CA GLN A 43 14.77 11.62 9.66
C GLN A 43 14.80 11.84 8.17
N PRO A 44 14.82 13.09 7.69
CA PRO A 44 15.14 13.32 6.30
C PRO A 44 16.51 12.69 5.99
N GLU A 45 16.65 12.09 4.83
CA GLU A 45 17.97 11.66 4.34
C GLU A 45 18.88 12.87 4.38
N ALA A 46 19.85 12.88 5.29
CA ALA A 46 20.75 14.00 5.47
C ALA A 46 22.12 13.59 4.97
N TYR A 47 22.60 14.35 4.00
CA TYR A 47 23.98 14.34 3.62
C TYR A 47 24.76 15.36 4.44
N LEU A 48 25.85 14.93 5.06
CA LEU A 48 26.81 15.78 5.75
C LEU A 48 28.02 16.03 4.82
N PRO A 49 28.02 17.15 4.05
CA PRO A 49 29.09 17.43 3.06
C PRO A 49 30.49 17.46 3.67
N GLY A 50 30.58 17.82 4.97
CA GLY A 50 31.88 17.93 5.66
C GLY A 50 32.52 16.58 6.06
N ARG A 51 31.80 15.47 5.95
CA ARG A 51 32.28 14.12 6.31
C ARG A 51 32.13 13.10 5.19
N ASP A 52 31.63 13.51 4.04
CA ASP A 52 31.27 12.63 2.90
C ASP A 52 30.47 11.39 3.36
N MET A 53 29.55 11.61 4.33
CA MET A 53 28.76 10.56 4.95
C MET A 53 27.32 10.73 4.57
N TYR A 54 26.79 9.72 3.87
CA TYR A 54 25.37 9.55 3.63
C TYR A 54 24.76 8.84 4.84
N ILE A 55 23.78 9.46 5.48
CA ILE A 55 23.00 8.77 6.51
C ILE A 55 21.91 7.98 5.78
N ASP A 56 22.27 6.74 5.45
CA ASP A 56 21.33 5.78 4.87
C ASP A 56 20.24 5.46 5.92
N LYS A 57 19.01 5.54 5.49
CA LYS A 57 17.87 5.16 6.30
C LYS A 57 17.82 3.62 6.32
N GLU A 58 18.32 3.00 7.37
CA GLU A 58 18.04 1.58 7.62
C GLU A 58 16.54 1.42 7.91
N LEU A 59 15.83 1.10 6.85
CA LEU A 59 14.42 0.79 6.88
C LEU A 59 14.22 -0.66 7.32
N GLN A 60 14.07 -0.88 8.60
CA GLN A 60 13.34 -2.05 9.04
C GLN A 60 11.87 -1.79 8.71
N MET A 61 11.44 -2.34 7.58
CA MET A 61 10.03 -2.37 7.22
C MET A 61 9.32 -3.17 8.30
N ASN A 62 8.43 -2.51 9.06
CA ASN A 62 7.63 -3.20 10.04
C ASN A 62 6.47 -3.87 9.29
N GLU A 63 6.59 -5.18 9.03
CA GLU A 63 5.58 -5.98 8.32
C GLU A 63 4.16 -5.80 8.88
N ARG A 64 4.06 -5.56 10.19
CA ARG A 64 2.77 -5.29 10.82
C ARG A 64 2.18 -3.95 10.39
N ILE A 65 3.00 -2.90 10.26
CA ILE A 65 2.52 -1.60 9.77
C ILE A 65 2.07 -1.71 8.31
N GLU A 66 2.79 -2.46 7.51
CA GLU A 66 2.39 -2.73 6.12
C GLU A 66 1.03 -3.42 6.06
N GLN A 67 0.86 -4.47 6.84
CA GLN A 67 -0.41 -5.18 6.98
C GLN A 67 -1.55 -4.24 7.41
N GLU A 68 -1.34 -3.43 8.45
CA GLU A 68 -2.34 -2.48 8.96
C GLU A 68 -2.72 -1.44 7.89
N ARG A 69 -1.77 -0.99 7.07
CA ARG A 69 -2.02 -0.09 5.94
C ARG A 69 -2.84 -0.77 4.83
N PHE A 70 -2.49 -2.00 4.46
CA PHE A 70 -3.28 -2.78 3.50
C PHE A 70 -4.69 -3.06 3.99
N SER A 71 -4.84 -3.41 5.28
CA SER A 71 -6.15 -3.61 5.91
C SER A 71 -7.00 -2.34 5.80
N THR A 72 -6.43 -1.17 6.09
CA THR A 72 -7.14 0.12 5.99
C THR A 72 -7.65 0.36 4.57
N VAL A 73 -6.80 0.19 3.56
CA VAL A 73 -7.18 0.41 2.16
C VAL A 73 -8.23 -0.61 1.70
N ALA A 74 -8.03 -1.89 2.04
CA ALA A 74 -8.99 -2.95 1.73
C ALA A 74 -10.37 -2.69 2.37
N SER A 75 -10.39 -2.25 3.62
CA SER A 75 -11.64 -1.89 4.32
C SER A 75 -12.35 -0.71 3.66
N LEU A 76 -11.62 0.35 3.27
CA LEU A 76 -12.21 1.52 2.60
C LEU A 76 -12.80 1.18 1.23
N VAL A 77 -12.27 0.18 0.54
CA VAL A 77 -12.78 -0.28 -0.75
C VAL A 77 -14.00 -1.18 -0.61
N SER A 78 -14.11 -1.93 0.49
CA SER A 78 -15.10 -3.01 0.63
C SER A 78 -16.20 -2.76 1.67
N ARG A 79 -16.05 -1.76 2.56
CA ARG A 79 -16.96 -1.53 3.70
C ARG A 79 -17.43 -0.08 3.84
N PRO A 80 -18.69 0.16 4.23
CA PRO A 80 -19.24 1.50 4.44
C PRO A 80 -18.93 2.10 5.83
N ASP A 81 -18.44 1.29 6.78
CA ASP A 81 -18.42 1.55 8.22
C ASP A 81 -17.00 1.69 8.79
N VAL A 82 -16.10 2.26 8.00
CA VAL A 82 -14.68 2.34 8.32
C VAL A 82 -14.38 3.52 9.25
N ILE A 83 -13.61 3.26 10.31
CA ILE A 83 -12.98 4.26 11.16
C ILE A 83 -11.47 4.04 11.08
N ALA A 84 -10.74 4.94 10.41
CA ALA A 84 -9.29 4.84 10.37
C ALA A 84 -8.64 5.87 11.28
N VAL A 85 -7.64 5.44 12.06
CA VAL A 85 -6.82 6.31 12.89
C VAL A 85 -5.42 6.36 12.28
N GLY A 86 -4.95 7.57 11.97
CA GLY A 86 -3.68 7.74 11.29
C GLY A 86 -2.89 8.94 11.76
N THR A 87 -1.68 9.06 11.22
CA THR A 87 -0.81 10.24 11.40
C THR A 87 -0.70 11.01 10.09
N VAL A 88 0.17 12.01 10.03
CA VAL A 88 0.41 12.79 8.81
C VAL A 88 0.71 11.93 7.56
N SER A 89 1.12 10.67 7.75
CA SER A 89 1.35 9.74 6.64
C SER A 89 0.12 9.46 5.76
N VAL A 90 -1.08 9.83 6.20
CA VAL A 90 -2.31 9.70 5.41
C VAL A 90 -2.34 10.59 4.17
N ILE A 91 -1.51 11.64 4.13
CA ILE A 91 -1.41 12.56 2.96
C ILE A 91 -0.36 12.12 1.94
N TYR A 92 0.39 11.07 2.21
CA TYR A 92 1.43 10.58 1.30
C TYR A 92 0.92 9.52 0.33
N GLY A 93 1.64 9.43 -0.78
CA GLY A 93 1.26 8.72 -1.98
C GLY A 93 0.78 7.29 -1.80
N LEU A 94 -0.34 7.03 -2.43
CA LEU A 94 -0.92 5.73 -2.72
C LEU A 94 -1.25 5.68 -4.21
N ASN A 95 -1.57 4.50 -4.73
CA ASN A 95 -2.17 4.39 -6.06
C ASN A 95 -3.59 4.98 -6.08
N PRO A 96 -4.09 5.35 -7.27
CA PRO A 96 -5.49 5.74 -7.42
C PRO A 96 -6.43 4.67 -6.84
N PRO A 97 -7.48 5.06 -6.08
CA PRO A 97 -8.45 4.11 -5.51
C PRO A 97 -9.06 3.18 -6.56
N GLU A 98 -9.31 3.66 -7.77
CA GLU A 98 -9.90 2.91 -8.87
C GLU A 98 -9.00 1.76 -9.32
N VAL A 99 -7.68 1.96 -9.32
CA VAL A 99 -6.72 0.91 -9.66
C VAL A 99 -6.79 -0.21 -8.61
N PHE A 100 -6.83 0.14 -7.33
CA PHE A 100 -6.94 -0.83 -6.25
C PHE A 100 -8.30 -1.55 -6.26
N GLN A 101 -9.40 -0.83 -6.54
CA GLN A 101 -10.74 -1.41 -6.65
C GLN A 101 -10.89 -2.38 -7.82
N GLN A 102 -10.26 -2.10 -8.96
CA GLN A 102 -10.33 -2.95 -10.15
C GLN A 102 -9.34 -4.12 -10.10
N SER A 103 -8.30 -4.01 -9.29
CA SER A 103 -7.26 -5.01 -9.15
C SER A 103 -7.57 -5.94 -7.99
N HIS A 104 -8.50 -6.88 -8.17
CA HIS A 104 -8.79 -7.92 -7.20
C HIS A 104 -9.25 -9.20 -7.89
N VAL A 105 -9.02 -10.33 -7.25
CA VAL A 105 -9.56 -11.64 -7.65
C VAL A 105 -10.63 -12.03 -6.66
N ARG A 106 -11.85 -12.23 -7.17
CA ARG A 106 -12.97 -12.73 -6.38
C ARG A 106 -13.10 -14.22 -6.57
N LEU A 107 -13.10 -14.96 -5.48
CA LEU A 107 -13.22 -16.42 -5.46
C LEU A 107 -14.41 -16.81 -4.60
N SER A 108 -15.29 -17.67 -5.13
CA SER A 108 -16.51 -18.10 -4.43
C SER A 108 -16.64 -19.62 -4.46
N VAL A 109 -17.21 -20.20 -3.42
CA VAL A 109 -17.54 -21.63 -3.39
C VAL A 109 -18.50 -21.96 -4.52
N GLY A 110 -18.24 -23.05 -5.25
CA GLY A 110 -18.99 -23.46 -6.43
C GLY A 110 -18.58 -22.75 -7.74
N GLN A 111 -17.64 -21.83 -7.70
CA GLN A 111 -17.11 -21.18 -8.91
C GLN A 111 -16.30 -22.20 -9.72
N GLU A 112 -16.65 -22.36 -10.99
CA GLU A 112 -15.83 -23.11 -11.96
C GLU A 112 -14.57 -22.31 -12.28
N ALA A 113 -13.40 -22.84 -11.95
CA ALA A 113 -12.12 -22.17 -12.17
C ALA A 113 -10.96 -23.17 -12.22
N ASP A 114 -9.99 -22.93 -13.09
CA ASP A 114 -8.72 -23.65 -13.12
C ASP A 114 -7.77 -23.06 -12.08
N PRO A 115 -7.23 -23.87 -11.14
CA PRO A 115 -6.26 -23.37 -10.15
C PRO A 115 -5.05 -22.66 -10.76
N GLN A 116 -4.59 -23.06 -11.94
CA GLN A 116 -3.44 -22.42 -12.60
C GLN A 116 -3.80 -21.04 -13.15
N ASP A 117 -5.03 -20.83 -13.58
CA ASP A 117 -5.50 -19.53 -14.05
C ASP A 117 -5.57 -18.55 -12.88
N ILE A 118 -6.13 -18.99 -11.74
CA ILE A 118 -6.14 -18.18 -10.53
C ILE A 118 -4.71 -17.83 -10.08
N VAL A 119 -3.78 -18.78 -10.12
CA VAL A 119 -2.37 -18.49 -9.78
C VAL A 119 -1.79 -17.45 -10.74
N ARG A 120 -2.11 -17.49 -12.04
CA ARG A 120 -1.67 -16.46 -12.99
C ARG A 120 -2.25 -15.08 -12.68
N GLU A 121 -3.53 -15.01 -12.35
CA GLU A 121 -4.17 -13.77 -11.92
C GLU A 121 -3.52 -13.22 -10.62
N LEU A 122 -3.23 -14.08 -9.64
CA LEU A 122 -2.57 -13.67 -8.40
C LEU A 122 -1.12 -13.20 -8.63
N VAL A 123 -0.39 -13.83 -9.55
CA VAL A 123 0.94 -13.35 -9.94
C VAL A 123 0.85 -11.98 -10.63
N ALA A 124 -0.19 -11.73 -11.45
CA ALA A 124 -0.46 -10.40 -12.00
C ALA A 124 -0.80 -9.36 -10.90
N LEU A 125 -1.35 -9.78 -9.77
CA LEU A 125 -1.52 -8.98 -8.55
C LEU A 125 -0.24 -8.90 -7.69
N GLN A 126 0.91 -9.27 -8.24
CA GLN A 126 2.23 -9.24 -7.62
C GLN A 126 2.44 -10.26 -6.47
N TYR A 127 1.58 -11.28 -6.34
CA TYR A 127 1.85 -12.38 -5.41
C TYR A 127 3.02 -13.22 -5.89
N ARG A 128 3.90 -13.58 -4.98
CA ARG A 128 5.04 -14.45 -5.29
C ARG A 128 4.62 -15.91 -5.23
N ARG A 129 4.77 -16.62 -6.33
CA ARG A 129 4.56 -18.07 -6.35
C ARG A 129 5.70 -18.79 -5.63
N THR A 130 5.37 -19.63 -4.67
CA THR A 130 6.35 -20.46 -3.92
C THR A 130 5.95 -21.93 -3.94
N THR A 131 6.94 -22.81 -3.74
CA THR A 131 6.76 -24.26 -3.49
C THR A 131 7.14 -24.65 -2.06
N GLY A 132 7.78 -23.73 -1.33
CA GLY A 132 8.26 -23.90 0.04
C GLY A 132 7.26 -23.45 1.11
N GLU A 133 7.80 -22.88 2.16
CA GLU A 133 7.01 -22.18 3.16
C GLU A 133 6.37 -20.95 2.55
N ILE A 134 5.17 -20.62 3.02
CA ILE A 134 4.41 -19.47 2.55
C ILE A 134 4.45 -18.37 3.61
N VAL A 135 4.70 -17.16 3.15
CA VAL A 135 4.66 -15.95 3.97
C VAL A 135 3.68 -14.95 3.37
N ARG A 136 3.43 -13.83 4.05
CA ARG A 136 2.55 -12.79 3.52
C ARG A 136 2.99 -12.33 2.13
N GLY A 137 2.02 -12.24 1.22
CA GLY A 137 2.26 -11.91 -0.19
C GLY A 137 2.64 -13.11 -1.07
N ASP A 138 2.57 -14.32 -0.53
CA ASP A 138 2.84 -15.54 -1.29
C ASP A 138 1.56 -16.28 -1.71
N VAL A 139 1.69 -17.04 -2.78
CA VAL A 139 0.70 -18.02 -3.26
C VAL A 139 1.38 -19.36 -3.50
N ARG A 140 0.72 -20.45 -3.09
CA ARG A 140 1.23 -21.81 -3.23
C ARG A 140 0.15 -22.77 -3.69
N LEU A 141 0.37 -23.40 -4.84
CA LEU A 141 -0.50 -24.45 -5.35
C LEU A 141 0.15 -25.82 -5.18
N ARG A 142 -0.53 -26.75 -4.50
CA ARG A 142 -0.14 -28.14 -4.30
C ARG A 142 -1.31 -29.07 -4.60
N GLY A 143 -1.30 -29.69 -5.78
CA GLY A 143 -2.41 -30.50 -6.26
C GLY A 143 -3.70 -29.66 -6.36
N GLU A 144 -4.72 -30.02 -5.62
CA GLU A 144 -6.02 -29.36 -5.57
C GLU A 144 -6.14 -28.31 -4.46
N ILE A 145 -5.03 -27.93 -3.82
CA ILE A 145 -5.01 -26.97 -2.72
C ILE A 145 -4.22 -25.74 -3.15
N LEU A 146 -4.87 -24.59 -3.08
CA LEU A 146 -4.28 -23.28 -3.28
C LEU A 146 -4.26 -22.52 -1.95
N ASP A 147 -3.07 -22.24 -1.45
CA ASP A 147 -2.85 -21.43 -0.25
C ASP A 147 -2.48 -20.01 -0.69
N ILE A 148 -3.13 -19.00 -0.09
CA ILE A 148 -2.91 -17.58 -0.37
C ILE A 148 -2.76 -16.86 0.96
N TRP A 149 -1.66 -16.10 1.13
CA TRP A 149 -1.51 -15.27 2.31
C TRP A 149 -1.48 -13.79 1.92
N MET A 150 -2.62 -13.13 2.10
CA MET A 150 -2.75 -11.70 1.77
C MET A 150 -1.96 -10.82 2.72
N PRO A 151 -1.34 -9.71 2.25
CA PRO A 151 -0.68 -8.73 3.11
C PRO A 151 -1.59 -8.14 4.19
N SER A 152 -2.88 -7.99 3.90
CA SER A 152 -3.88 -7.39 4.80
C SER A 152 -4.36 -8.30 5.92
N ARG A 153 -3.99 -9.59 5.95
CA ARG A 153 -4.56 -10.56 6.91
C ARG A 153 -3.50 -11.21 7.79
N ASP A 154 -3.88 -11.48 9.03
CA ASP A 154 -3.06 -12.28 9.94
C ASP A 154 -3.00 -13.74 9.50
N ASP A 155 -4.13 -14.27 9.05
CA ASP A 155 -4.30 -15.67 8.73
C ASP A 155 -4.42 -15.89 7.21
N PRO A 156 -3.77 -16.95 6.67
CA PRO A 156 -3.85 -17.29 5.26
C PRO A 156 -5.20 -17.91 4.90
N ILE A 157 -5.51 -17.87 3.61
CA ILE A 157 -6.69 -18.52 3.02
C ILE A 157 -6.24 -19.77 2.30
N ARG A 158 -6.96 -20.86 2.54
CA ARG A 158 -6.84 -22.12 1.82
C ARG A 158 -8.07 -22.37 0.97
N ILE A 159 -7.85 -22.64 -0.29
CA ILE A 159 -8.89 -22.97 -1.26
C ILE A 159 -8.68 -24.40 -1.70
N LYS A 160 -9.72 -25.22 -1.55
CA LYS A 160 -9.74 -26.59 -2.04
C LYS A 160 -10.59 -26.66 -3.29
N PHE A 161 -10.01 -27.22 -4.36
CA PHE A 161 -10.69 -27.48 -5.60
C PHE A 161 -11.23 -28.90 -5.61
N GLY A 162 -12.45 -29.04 -6.13
CA GLY A 162 -13.07 -30.30 -6.46
C GLY A 162 -13.11 -30.52 -7.96
N TRP A 163 -13.92 -31.48 -8.39
CA TRP A 163 -14.06 -31.82 -9.81
C TRP A 163 -14.73 -30.70 -10.63
N ASP A 164 -15.67 -29.96 -10.01
CA ASP A 164 -16.49 -28.95 -10.68
C ASP A 164 -16.10 -27.51 -10.29
N GLY A 165 -14.92 -27.29 -9.70
CA GLY A 165 -14.45 -25.96 -9.30
C GLY A 165 -14.08 -25.84 -7.81
N ILE A 166 -14.28 -24.67 -7.23
CA ILE A 166 -13.96 -24.39 -5.82
C ILE A 166 -14.93 -25.12 -4.90
N GLU A 167 -14.43 -26.12 -4.19
CA GLU A 167 -15.23 -26.93 -3.23
C GLU A 167 -15.38 -26.19 -1.89
N ARG A 168 -14.30 -25.53 -1.43
CA ARG A 168 -14.24 -24.94 -0.09
C ARG A 168 -13.22 -23.82 -0.01
N ILE A 169 -13.54 -22.79 0.77
CA ILE A 169 -12.64 -21.70 1.13
C ILE A 169 -12.54 -21.64 2.65
N GLN A 170 -11.33 -21.72 3.20
CA GLN A 170 -11.05 -21.75 4.62
C GLN A 170 -10.05 -20.67 5.02
N VAL A 171 -10.31 -20.02 6.15
CA VAL A 171 -9.29 -19.24 6.87
C VAL A 171 -8.53 -20.21 7.77
N CYS A 172 -7.20 -20.24 7.69
CA CYS A 172 -6.38 -21.18 8.44
C CYS A 172 -5.45 -20.42 9.39
N GLU A 173 -5.19 -21.02 10.55
CA GLU A 173 -4.18 -20.50 11.48
C GLU A 173 -2.80 -20.48 10.82
N ALA A 174 -2.05 -19.39 11.00
CA ALA A 174 -0.83 -19.08 10.26
C ALA A 174 0.30 -20.12 10.42
N LEU A 175 0.43 -20.75 11.58
CA LEU A 175 1.52 -21.68 11.88
C LEU A 175 1.12 -23.15 11.64
N SER A 176 -0.04 -23.55 12.15
CA SER A 176 -0.51 -24.95 12.10
C SER A 176 -1.24 -25.29 10.81
N TRP A 177 -1.77 -24.29 10.10
CA TRP A 177 -2.67 -24.46 8.95
C TRP A 177 -3.98 -25.18 9.28
N GLU A 178 -4.33 -25.22 10.58
CA GLU A 178 -5.64 -25.72 11.00
C GLU A 178 -6.75 -24.73 10.60
N PRO A 179 -7.88 -25.22 10.10
CA PRO A 179 -8.99 -24.35 9.74
C PRO A 179 -9.55 -23.64 10.98
N LEU A 180 -9.64 -22.30 10.88
CA LEU A 180 -10.27 -21.45 11.88
C LEU A 180 -11.73 -21.17 11.53
N ASP A 181 -12.02 -20.96 10.23
CA ASP A 181 -13.34 -20.60 9.74
C ASP A 181 -13.52 -21.05 8.29
N GLU A 182 -14.77 -21.25 7.86
CA GLU A 182 -15.15 -21.51 6.47
C GLU A 182 -15.94 -20.30 5.96
N ILE A 183 -15.57 -19.80 4.78
CA ILE A 183 -16.18 -18.65 4.15
C ILE A 183 -16.67 -18.99 2.75
N GLU A 184 -17.78 -18.38 2.34
CA GLU A 184 -18.40 -18.61 1.03
C GLU A 184 -17.67 -17.87 -0.09
N GLU A 185 -16.95 -16.78 0.26
CA GLU A 185 -16.32 -15.89 -0.69
C GLU A 185 -15.05 -15.26 -0.12
N ALA A 186 -14.03 -15.12 -0.97
CA ALA A 186 -12.80 -14.42 -0.66
C ALA A 186 -12.49 -13.36 -1.72
N TRP A 187 -12.13 -12.18 -1.27
CA TRP A 187 -11.66 -11.06 -2.10
C TRP A 187 -10.17 -10.90 -1.90
N ILE A 188 -9.40 -11.18 -2.92
CA ILE A 188 -7.94 -11.15 -2.88
C ILE A 188 -7.48 -9.84 -3.51
N HIS A 189 -6.97 -8.93 -2.69
CA HIS A 189 -6.45 -7.63 -3.11
C HIS A 189 -4.98 -7.74 -3.57
N PRO A 190 -4.45 -6.73 -4.29
CA PRO A 190 -3.05 -6.67 -4.68
C PRO A 190 -2.08 -6.83 -3.51
N ARG A 191 -0.91 -7.38 -3.79
CA ARG A 191 0.17 -7.47 -2.81
C ARG A 191 0.88 -6.13 -2.59
N GLU A 192 0.97 -5.30 -3.61
CA GLU A 192 1.69 -4.03 -3.58
C GLU A 192 0.71 -2.85 -3.70
N PHE A 193 1.03 -1.72 -3.06
CA PHE A 193 0.24 -0.49 -3.20
C PHE A 193 0.38 0.14 -4.58
N TYR A 194 1.54 -0.03 -5.24
CA TYR A 194 1.81 0.52 -6.55
C TYR A 194 1.75 -0.59 -7.60
N MET A 195 0.59 -0.66 -8.26
CA MET A 195 0.32 -1.60 -9.35
C MET A 195 0.20 -0.84 -10.66
N THR A 196 0.85 -1.35 -11.70
CA THR A 196 0.67 -0.84 -13.05
C THR A 196 0.73 -2.00 -14.04
N SER A 197 0.10 -1.86 -15.22
CA SER A 197 0.20 -2.86 -16.28
C SER A 197 1.63 -2.90 -16.86
N GLU A 198 2.04 -4.04 -17.40
CA GLU A 198 3.37 -4.21 -18.00
C GLU A 198 3.69 -3.14 -19.05
N ASP A 199 2.71 -2.79 -19.90
CA ASP A 199 2.86 -1.74 -20.92
C ASP A 199 3.14 -0.36 -20.31
N LYS A 200 2.42 -0.02 -19.23
CA LYS A 200 2.62 1.23 -18.51
C LYS A 200 3.92 1.22 -17.71
N PHE A 201 4.31 0.06 -17.20
CA PHE A 201 5.54 -0.10 -16.44
C PHE A 201 6.78 0.18 -17.31
N GLY A 202 6.86 -0.42 -18.50
CA GLY A 202 7.95 -0.15 -19.44
C GLY A 202 8.06 1.33 -19.78
N LYS A 203 6.92 1.97 -20.07
CA LYS A 203 6.88 3.41 -20.33
C LYS A 203 7.31 4.23 -19.11
N ALA A 204 6.90 3.85 -17.90
CA ALA A 204 7.30 4.55 -16.68
C ALA A 204 8.83 4.51 -16.47
N ILE A 205 9.47 3.37 -16.74
CA ILE A 205 10.93 3.23 -16.69
C ILE A 205 11.61 4.20 -17.67
N GLU A 206 11.16 4.23 -18.94
CA GLU A 206 11.66 5.15 -19.96
C GLU A 206 11.49 6.62 -19.54
N ASP A 207 10.32 6.99 -19.02
CA ASP A 207 10.04 8.36 -18.56
C ASP A 207 10.90 8.76 -17.35
N ILE A 208 11.22 7.83 -16.43
CA ILE A 208 12.12 8.06 -15.29
C ILE A 208 13.56 8.26 -15.79
N GLU A 209 14.03 7.44 -16.74
CA GLU A 209 15.37 7.59 -17.33
C GLU A 209 15.54 8.95 -18.02
N GLU A 210 14.53 9.36 -18.82
CA GLU A 210 14.54 10.67 -19.49
C GLU A 210 14.55 11.85 -18.49
N GLU A 211 13.82 11.73 -17.39
CA GLU A 211 13.83 12.74 -16.32
C GLU A 211 15.17 12.78 -15.61
N LEU A 212 15.77 11.62 -15.35
CA LEU A 212 17.11 11.51 -14.75
C LEU A 212 18.14 12.24 -15.59
N ASP A 213 18.20 11.97 -16.90
CA ASP A 213 19.15 12.61 -17.81
C ASP A 213 19.00 14.14 -17.78
N LYS A 214 17.78 14.64 -17.86
CA LYS A 214 17.49 16.08 -17.76
C LYS A 214 17.95 16.68 -16.43
N ARG A 215 17.79 15.94 -15.33
CA ARG A 215 18.14 16.40 -13.99
C ARG A 215 19.67 16.40 -13.79
N VAL A 216 20.36 15.39 -14.28
CA VAL A 216 21.83 15.30 -14.28
C VAL A 216 22.43 16.45 -15.07
N ASP A 217 21.93 16.70 -16.29
CA ASP A 217 22.37 17.84 -17.13
C ASP A 217 22.15 19.18 -16.41
N TYR A 218 21.03 19.33 -15.74
CA TYR A 218 20.77 20.53 -14.95
C TYR A 218 21.82 20.74 -13.85
N TYR A 219 22.15 19.70 -13.07
CA TYR A 219 23.14 19.80 -12.01
C TYR A 219 24.55 20.10 -12.57
N HIS A 220 24.96 19.44 -13.65
CA HIS A 220 26.21 19.77 -14.34
C HIS A 220 26.26 21.23 -14.81
N SER A 221 25.16 21.76 -15.38
CA SER A 221 25.06 23.16 -15.80
C SER A 221 25.21 24.15 -14.66
N LYS A 222 24.98 23.72 -13.41
CA LYS A 222 25.15 24.53 -12.20
C LYS A 222 26.46 24.28 -11.47
N GLY A 223 27.33 23.38 -11.98
CA GLY A 223 28.57 22.99 -11.33
C GLY A 223 28.41 22.14 -10.08
N MET A 224 27.24 21.47 -9.95
CA MET A 224 26.85 20.63 -8.82
C MET A 224 27.16 19.16 -9.13
N GLU A 225 28.44 18.86 -9.31
CA GLU A 225 28.90 17.53 -9.77
C GLU A 225 28.57 16.40 -8.81
N MET A 226 28.61 16.67 -7.49
CA MET A 226 28.32 15.65 -6.48
C MET A 226 26.84 15.31 -6.44
N GLU A 227 25.97 16.29 -6.57
CA GLU A 227 24.53 16.10 -6.64
C GLU A 227 24.14 15.34 -7.92
N ALA A 228 24.75 15.70 -9.06
CA ALA A 228 24.57 15.00 -10.33
C ALA A 228 24.92 13.51 -10.20
N HIS A 229 26.10 13.20 -9.70
CA HIS A 229 26.57 11.81 -9.54
C HIS A 229 25.67 11.00 -8.60
N ARG A 230 25.19 11.61 -7.53
CA ARG A 230 24.35 10.92 -6.54
C ARG A 230 22.97 10.59 -7.06
N ILE A 231 22.29 11.58 -7.64
CA ILE A 231 20.95 11.31 -8.19
C ILE A 231 21.04 10.26 -9.29
N GLU A 232 22.09 10.31 -10.11
CA GLU A 232 22.32 9.31 -11.14
C GLU A 232 22.51 7.91 -10.56
N GLN A 233 23.42 7.75 -9.58
CA GLN A 233 23.71 6.46 -8.95
C GLN A 233 22.48 5.88 -8.26
N ARG A 234 21.75 6.72 -7.49
CA ARG A 234 20.55 6.28 -6.76
C ARG A 234 19.45 5.86 -7.72
N THR A 235 19.12 6.73 -8.67
CA THR A 235 18.00 6.45 -9.60
C THR A 235 18.29 5.23 -10.48
N LYS A 236 19.54 5.04 -10.93
CA LYS A 236 19.92 3.83 -11.67
C LYS A 236 19.75 2.55 -10.83
N PHE A 237 20.15 2.60 -9.55
CA PHE A 237 19.91 1.47 -8.64
C PHE A 237 18.41 1.21 -8.43
N ASP A 238 17.59 2.27 -8.23
CA ASP A 238 16.15 2.13 -8.08
C ASP A 238 15.50 1.56 -9.36
N LEU A 239 15.95 1.98 -10.55
CA LEU A 239 15.50 1.44 -11.85
C LEU A 239 15.85 -0.03 -12.02
N GLU A 240 17.03 -0.46 -11.60
CA GLU A 240 17.46 -1.85 -11.59
C GLU A 240 16.53 -2.69 -10.68
N MET A 241 16.27 -2.21 -9.45
CA MET A 241 15.35 -2.86 -8.51
C MET A 241 13.92 -2.92 -9.05
N LEU A 242 13.43 -1.85 -9.65
CA LEU A 242 12.10 -1.83 -10.28
C LEU A 242 12.01 -2.85 -11.41
N THR A 243 13.05 -2.97 -12.24
CA THR A 243 13.06 -3.90 -13.39
C THR A 243 13.19 -5.35 -12.96
N GLU A 244 14.03 -5.66 -11.95
CA GLU A 244 14.30 -7.03 -11.54
C GLU A 244 13.29 -7.57 -10.50
N VAL A 245 12.83 -6.70 -9.60
CA VAL A 245 12.00 -7.09 -8.44
C VAL A 245 10.56 -6.55 -8.56
N GLY A 246 10.34 -5.55 -9.42
CA GLY A 246 9.04 -4.88 -9.57
C GLY A 246 8.76 -3.79 -8.53
N SER A 247 9.69 -3.54 -7.59
CA SER A 247 9.55 -2.52 -6.56
C SER A 247 10.92 -2.03 -6.10
N CYS A 248 11.00 -0.80 -5.58
CA CYS A 248 12.20 -0.24 -4.97
C CYS A 248 11.87 0.53 -3.69
N LYS A 249 12.88 0.81 -2.86
CA LYS A 249 12.70 1.68 -1.70
C LYS A 249 12.39 3.11 -2.15
N GLY A 250 11.27 3.66 -1.66
CA GLY A 250 10.82 5.00 -2.07
C GLY A 250 10.14 5.01 -3.44
N VAL A 251 9.52 3.89 -3.86
CA VAL A 251 8.74 3.80 -5.10
C VAL A 251 7.68 4.91 -5.20
N GLU A 252 7.19 5.41 -4.08
CA GLU A 252 6.27 6.56 -4.01
C GLU A 252 6.82 7.82 -4.67
N ASN A 253 8.15 8.00 -4.72
CA ASN A 253 8.79 9.14 -5.40
C ASN A 253 8.65 9.08 -6.92
N TYR A 254 8.42 7.89 -7.46
CA TYR A 254 8.21 7.65 -8.89
C TYR A 254 6.73 7.47 -9.25
N SER A 255 5.82 7.60 -8.27
CA SER A 255 4.38 7.27 -8.40
C SER A 255 3.71 7.93 -9.60
N ARG A 256 4.05 9.19 -9.93
CA ARG A 256 3.46 9.92 -11.05
C ARG A 256 3.68 9.24 -12.41
N HIS A 257 4.80 8.53 -12.58
CA HIS A 257 5.12 7.81 -13.81
C HIS A 257 4.27 6.54 -13.94
N PHE A 258 3.88 5.94 -12.82
CA PHE A 258 3.06 4.74 -12.78
C PHE A 258 1.56 5.03 -12.88
N ASP A 259 1.08 6.12 -12.28
CA ASP A 259 -0.33 6.49 -12.28
C ASP A 259 -0.73 7.48 -13.39
N GLY A 260 0.26 7.99 -14.15
CA GLY A 260 0.04 8.84 -15.32
C GLY A 260 -0.32 10.29 -15.00
N ARG A 261 -0.07 10.75 -13.75
CA ARG A 261 -0.23 12.15 -13.36
C ARG A 261 0.74 13.06 -14.13
N VAL A 262 0.27 14.25 -14.44
CA VAL A 262 1.16 15.28 -14.99
C VAL A 262 2.00 15.92 -13.87
N LYS A 263 3.07 16.60 -14.27
CA LYS A 263 3.90 17.35 -13.34
C LYS A 263 3.04 18.37 -12.56
N ASP A 264 3.31 18.51 -11.26
CA ASP A 264 2.63 19.39 -10.31
C ASP A 264 1.19 18.96 -9.90
N GLU A 265 0.72 17.80 -10.35
CA GLU A 265 -0.47 17.17 -9.77
C GLU A 265 -0.13 16.49 -8.43
N ARG A 266 -1.00 16.70 -7.43
CA ARG A 266 -0.83 16.06 -6.13
C ARG A 266 -0.91 14.52 -6.24
N ALA A 267 -0.14 13.82 -5.42
CA ALA A 267 -0.26 12.39 -5.29
C ALA A 267 -1.63 11.99 -4.70
N TYR A 268 -2.13 10.83 -5.12
CA TYR A 268 -3.25 10.20 -4.43
C TYR A 268 -2.83 9.81 -3.01
N CYS A 269 -3.76 9.91 -2.09
CA CYS A 269 -3.51 9.65 -0.68
C CYS A 269 -4.73 8.97 -0.02
N LEU A 270 -4.67 8.70 1.26
CA LEU A 270 -5.76 8.01 1.96
C LEU A 270 -7.09 8.79 1.89
N LEU A 271 -7.06 10.12 1.80
CA LEU A 271 -8.28 10.94 1.65
C LEU A 271 -9.04 10.63 0.35
N ASP A 272 -8.33 10.26 -0.72
CA ASP A 272 -8.98 9.86 -1.97
C ASP A 272 -9.74 8.53 -1.80
N PHE A 273 -9.21 7.60 -1.02
CA PHE A 273 -9.91 6.36 -0.65
C PHE A 273 -11.15 6.63 0.22
N PHE A 274 -11.08 7.58 1.16
CA PHE A 274 -12.25 8.02 1.92
C PHE A 274 -13.31 8.64 1.03
N SER A 275 -12.91 9.48 0.09
CA SER A 275 -13.79 10.10 -0.90
C SER A 275 -14.50 9.06 -1.77
N THR A 276 -13.74 8.08 -2.27
CA THR A 276 -14.26 6.98 -3.09
C THR A 276 -15.20 6.07 -2.29
N CYS A 277 -14.83 5.72 -1.05
CA CYS A 277 -15.69 4.97 -0.13
C CYS A 277 -17.02 5.69 0.12
N ALA A 278 -16.95 6.99 0.40
CA ALA A 278 -18.14 7.81 0.63
C ALA A 278 -19.04 7.92 -0.61
N GLU A 279 -18.47 8.05 -1.80
CA GLU A 279 -19.22 8.03 -3.05
C GLU A 279 -19.91 6.69 -3.27
N GLN A 280 -19.16 5.60 -3.14
CA GLN A 280 -19.64 4.23 -3.38
C GLN A 280 -20.78 3.82 -2.44
N PHE A 281 -20.64 4.08 -1.16
CA PHE A 281 -21.56 3.55 -0.13
C PHE A 281 -22.57 4.57 0.40
N HIS A 282 -22.27 5.87 0.24
CA HIS A 282 -23.08 6.94 0.80
C HIS A 282 -23.57 7.96 -0.24
N GLY A 283 -23.22 7.76 -1.52
CA GLY A 283 -23.73 8.51 -2.67
C GLY A 283 -23.17 9.93 -2.80
N SER A 284 -22.05 10.25 -2.14
CA SER A 284 -21.36 11.53 -2.29
C SER A 284 -19.93 11.43 -1.78
N SER A 285 -18.97 11.83 -2.59
CA SER A 285 -17.54 11.85 -2.29
C SER A 285 -17.14 12.72 -1.09
N GLU A 286 -18.00 13.64 -0.68
CA GLU A 286 -17.78 14.53 0.47
C GLU A 286 -18.37 13.97 1.79
N LYS A 287 -19.04 12.82 1.74
CA LYS A 287 -19.79 12.26 2.88
C LYS A 287 -18.94 11.39 3.80
N TYR A 288 -17.81 11.92 4.21
CA TYR A 288 -16.97 11.34 5.25
C TYR A 288 -16.56 12.39 6.28
N LEU A 289 -16.05 11.98 7.43
CA LEU A 289 -15.67 12.87 8.53
C LEU A 289 -14.16 12.80 8.74
N VAL A 290 -13.51 13.97 8.90
CA VAL A 290 -12.12 14.07 9.36
C VAL A 290 -12.11 14.73 10.73
N ILE A 291 -11.55 14.05 11.72
CA ILE A 291 -11.34 14.56 13.08
C ILE A 291 -9.83 14.77 13.26
N MET A 292 -9.42 15.96 13.59
CA MET A 292 -8.03 16.27 13.89
C MET A 292 -7.85 16.39 15.40
N ASP A 293 -7.24 15.37 16.00
CA ASP A 293 -6.87 15.40 17.39
C ASP A 293 -5.67 16.33 17.61
N GLU A 294 -5.66 17.06 18.73
CA GLU A 294 -4.63 18.07 19.03
C GLU A 294 -4.33 18.97 17.82
N SER A 295 -5.38 19.54 17.21
CA SER A 295 -5.31 20.27 15.94
C SER A 295 -4.27 21.39 15.93
N HIS A 296 -3.95 21.97 17.10
CA HIS A 296 -2.91 22.99 17.25
C HIS A 296 -1.48 22.47 16.98
N VAL A 297 -1.28 21.12 17.02
CA VAL A 297 -0.03 20.44 16.66
C VAL A 297 -0.15 19.79 15.28
N THR A 298 -1.26 19.09 15.02
CA THR A 298 -1.47 18.31 13.80
C THR A 298 -1.51 19.19 12.54
N LEU A 299 -2.21 20.35 12.59
CA LEU A 299 -2.29 21.25 11.43
C LEU A 299 -0.94 21.87 11.05
N PRO A 300 -0.13 22.42 11.97
CA PRO A 300 1.24 22.86 11.66
C PRO A 300 2.12 21.73 11.11
N GLN A 301 1.96 20.50 11.59
CA GLN A 301 2.71 19.36 11.11
C GLN A 301 2.37 19.04 9.64
N VAL A 302 1.07 19.00 9.28
CA VAL A 302 0.62 18.83 7.89
C VAL A 302 1.15 19.96 7.01
N GLY A 303 1.06 21.21 7.50
CA GLY A 303 1.58 22.39 6.77
C GLY A 303 3.10 22.34 6.57
N GLY A 304 3.84 21.79 7.54
CA GLY A 304 5.29 21.63 7.46
C GLY A 304 5.75 20.62 6.39
N MET A 305 4.91 19.66 6.01
CA MET A 305 5.22 18.68 4.96
C MET A 305 5.28 19.32 3.57
N TYR A 306 4.49 20.39 3.33
CA TYR A 306 4.48 21.07 2.04
C TYR A 306 5.87 21.57 1.59
N GLY A 307 6.68 22.05 2.53
CA GLY A 307 8.03 22.51 2.23
C GLY A 307 9.00 21.38 1.83
N GLY A 308 8.79 20.18 2.34
CA GLY A 308 9.56 18.98 1.99
C GLY A 308 9.18 18.42 0.62
N ASP A 309 7.90 18.44 0.28
CA ASP A 309 7.41 17.98 -1.03
C ASP A 309 7.80 18.91 -2.18
N TYR A 310 7.98 20.19 -1.89
CA TYR A 310 8.30 21.21 -2.90
C TYR A 310 9.81 21.31 -3.21
N SER A 311 10.66 20.80 -2.37
CA SER A 311 12.12 20.89 -2.50
C SER A 311 12.69 19.74 -3.33
#